data_3d4ac07c3dc53c9d024932395df3105a
#
_entry.id   3d4ac07c3dc53c9d024932395df3105a
#
_cell.length_a   1.000
_cell.length_b   1.000
_cell.length_c   1.000
_cell.angle_alpha   90.00
_cell.angle_beta   90.00
_cell.angle_gamma   90.00
#
_symmetry.space_group_name_H-M   'P 1'
#
loop_
_entity.id
_entity.type
_entity.pdbx_description
1 polymer ?
#
loop_
_entity_poly.entity_id
_entity_poly.type
_entity_poly.pdbx_seq_one_letter_code
_entity_poly.pdbx_strand_id
1 'polypeptide(L)'
;MGQIHYNAWRLEFKQPFGALQAGNNVQSSVRVDCQNVTQVAVGVTKLDENTVFYPLTQDEDESDKYTGEIKITTSGLYHYYFRVRRENDAALYLGHLHGGLGKETTDISKVEPFQLTCYDRQVPRPEWYRNAVFYQIFPDRFANGNPHGEIDGKKPNTFLYATTDDRPMYIYDENHKIARWDFYGGNLRGIIAKLPYLKRLGVTALYLNPIFEASSNHRYDTNDYLKIDPMLGTEEDFKMLVTMLHENDMHLILDGVFNHVGKNSRYFNAGHLYGEQTGAANDKNSSYYEWFNFKHYPDQYDCWWGVDDLPTVNKDNPSYQQFIYGERGSVLTKWNDLGVDGWRLDVADELPDDFLREIRHNLDRYDDRILIGEVWEDASSKVSYGHRRPYVSGDNLYGTMNYPLRQWVISLLNGHCDLIKAGEDLLTLVENYPRNFLLDCLNNLGTHDTERILTVLNQSVPLVKIAFALLFNLPGIPCVYYGDEAGVEGGKDPDNRRYFPWGHENAELQKTVHYWADIRQECESLKEGQTGIMIAGNEVLGLIRYTADSATLLLVNRENQYAQVRDLQFMHVPASLQQAIEKRVAGLRMAPFTTRFTELNVISIMADEDN
;
A
#
# COMPACT_ATOMS: atom_id res chain seq x y z
N MET A 1 -23.91 -32.49 -1.41
CA MET A 1 -23.88 -31.08 -0.94
C MET A 1 -23.56 -31.13 0.55
N GLY A 2 -22.86 -30.13 1.08
CA GLY A 2 -22.59 -30.05 2.52
C GLY A 2 -23.86 -29.82 3.32
N GLN A 3 -23.79 -30.07 4.61
CA GLN A 3 -24.93 -29.92 5.55
C GLN A 3 -24.97 -28.50 6.15
N ILE A 4 -23.90 -27.69 6.00
CA ILE A 4 -23.81 -26.32 6.50
C ILE A 4 -23.51 -25.40 5.33
N HIS A 5 -24.33 -24.36 5.15
CA HIS A 5 -24.17 -23.37 4.06
C HIS A 5 -23.88 -21.98 4.63
N TYR A 6 -22.80 -21.39 4.18
CA TYR A 6 -22.35 -20.06 4.59
C TYR A 6 -21.50 -19.42 3.49
N ASN A 7 -21.63 -18.11 3.36
CA ASN A 7 -20.75 -17.29 2.54
C ASN A 7 -20.54 -15.94 3.20
N ALA A 8 -19.31 -15.67 3.66
CA ALA A 8 -18.92 -14.46 4.38
C ALA A 8 -19.17 -13.15 3.59
N TRP A 9 -19.32 -13.24 2.27
CA TRP A 9 -19.52 -12.07 1.40
C TRP A 9 -20.97 -11.73 1.11
N ARG A 10 -21.91 -12.54 1.59
CA ARG A 10 -23.35 -12.28 1.47
C ARG A 10 -23.88 -11.71 2.78
N LEU A 11 -24.55 -10.56 2.69
CA LEU A 11 -25.14 -9.87 3.85
C LEU A 11 -26.18 -10.71 4.59
N GLU A 12 -26.81 -11.67 3.91
CA GLU A 12 -27.71 -12.63 4.56
C GLU A 12 -27.02 -13.52 5.61
N PHE A 13 -25.69 -13.71 5.50
CA PHE A 13 -24.90 -14.54 6.41
C PHE A 13 -24.04 -13.73 7.37
N LYS A 14 -23.49 -12.59 6.92
CA LYS A 14 -22.62 -11.74 7.75
C LYS A 14 -22.87 -10.27 7.44
N GLN A 15 -23.25 -9.51 8.46
CA GLN A 15 -23.45 -8.07 8.38
C GLN A 15 -22.81 -7.37 9.58
N PRO A 16 -21.95 -6.35 9.34
CA PRO A 16 -21.55 -5.80 8.05
C PRO A 16 -20.57 -6.70 7.29
N PHE A 17 -20.41 -6.44 5.99
CA PHE A 17 -19.30 -6.98 5.21
C PHE A 17 -17.98 -6.36 5.67
N GLY A 18 -16.90 -7.16 5.67
CA GLY A 18 -15.55 -6.66 5.91
C GLY A 18 -15.19 -6.51 7.40
N ALA A 19 -14.22 -5.61 7.64
CA ALA A 19 -13.73 -5.33 8.98
C ALA A 19 -14.73 -4.54 9.82
N LEU A 20 -14.64 -4.71 11.13
CA LEU A 20 -15.58 -4.18 12.11
C LEU A 20 -14.92 -3.13 13.02
N GLN A 21 -15.64 -2.08 13.37
CA GLN A 21 -15.20 -1.17 14.43
C GLN A 21 -15.51 -1.76 15.80
N ALA A 22 -14.57 -1.68 16.74
CA ALA A 22 -14.73 -2.13 18.11
C ALA A 22 -15.98 -1.51 18.79
N GLY A 23 -16.71 -2.33 19.50
CA GLY A 23 -17.98 -1.94 20.13
C GLY A 23 -19.22 -2.19 19.27
N ASN A 24 -19.07 -2.49 17.99
CA ASN A 24 -20.18 -2.86 17.12
C ASN A 24 -20.43 -4.37 17.16
N ASN A 25 -21.61 -4.77 16.74
CA ASN A 25 -22.02 -6.17 16.64
C ASN A 25 -21.93 -6.66 15.20
N VAL A 26 -21.64 -7.95 15.04
CA VAL A 26 -21.78 -8.67 13.76
C VAL A 26 -23.05 -9.53 13.84
N GLN A 27 -23.98 -9.29 12.94
CA GLN A 27 -25.06 -10.25 12.68
C GLN A 27 -24.48 -11.41 11.88
N SER A 28 -24.63 -12.60 12.41
CA SER A 28 -24.13 -13.81 11.77
C SER A 28 -25.26 -14.83 11.61
N SER A 29 -25.40 -15.36 10.41
CA SER A 29 -26.35 -16.41 10.10
C SER A 29 -25.68 -17.57 9.40
N VAL A 30 -26.24 -18.75 9.53
CA VAL A 30 -25.79 -19.97 8.85
C VAL A 30 -27.01 -20.86 8.55
N ARG A 31 -27.01 -21.51 7.38
CA ARG A 31 -28.02 -22.51 7.08
C ARG A 31 -27.49 -23.90 7.39
N VAL A 32 -28.30 -24.70 8.08
CA VAL A 32 -27.95 -26.06 8.57
C VAL A 32 -29.00 -27.05 8.09
N ASP A 33 -28.64 -27.88 7.12
CA ASP A 33 -29.48 -28.96 6.59
C ASP A 33 -29.03 -30.31 7.19
N CYS A 34 -29.27 -30.49 8.48
CA CYS A 34 -29.03 -31.77 9.15
C CYS A 34 -30.07 -32.01 10.25
N GLN A 35 -30.27 -33.29 10.60
CA GLN A 35 -31.24 -33.71 11.62
C GLN A 35 -30.60 -33.68 13.00
N ASN A 36 -31.49 -33.65 14.03
CA ASN A 36 -31.12 -33.76 15.44
C ASN A 36 -30.14 -32.70 15.93
N VAL A 37 -30.23 -31.46 15.39
CA VAL A 37 -29.42 -30.32 15.83
C VAL A 37 -29.81 -29.96 17.26
N THR A 38 -28.84 -29.94 18.16
CA THR A 38 -29.02 -29.54 19.56
C THR A 38 -28.47 -28.17 19.87
N GLN A 39 -27.45 -27.70 19.10
CA GLN A 39 -26.86 -26.37 19.26
C GLN A 39 -26.14 -25.96 17.99
N VAL A 40 -26.35 -24.73 17.60
CA VAL A 40 -25.51 -24.01 16.59
C VAL A 40 -24.84 -22.84 17.26
N ALA A 41 -23.55 -22.64 17.01
CA ALA A 41 -22.80 -21.55 17.61
C ALA A 41 -21.65 -21.09 16.69
N VAL A 42 -21.27 -19.81 16.78
CA VAL A 42 -20.05 -19.29 16.23
C VAL A 42 -18.97 -19.29 17.32
N GLY A 43 -17.86 -19.97 17.08
CA GLY A 43 -16.64 -19.85 17.89
C GLY A 43 -15.79 -18.71 17.39
N VAL A 44 -15.51 -17.74 18.22
CA VAL A 44 -14.71 -16.56 17.90
C VAL A 44 -13.48 -16.54 18.80
N THR A 45 -12.31 -16.41 18.20
CA THR A 45 -11.02 -16.40 18.89
C THR A 45 -10.28 -15.13 18.53
N LYS A 46 -10.00 -14.28 19.50
CA LYS A 46 -9.01 -13.22 19.31
C LYS A 46 -7.62 -13.84 19.31
N LEU A 47 -6.73 -13.36 18.46
CA LEU A 47 -5.36 -13.86 18.40
C LEU A 47 -4.74 -13.88 19.81
N ASP A 48 -4.13 -15.01 20.18
CA ASP A 48 -3.53 -15.29 21.49
C ASP A 48 -4.51 -15.41 22.68
N GLU A 49 -5.83 -15.47 22.41
CA GLU A 49 -6.87 -15.64 23.43
C GLU A 49 -7.65 -16.96 23.24
N ASN A 50 -8.48 -17.31 24.21
CA ASN A 50 -9.34 -18.49 24.12
C ASN A 50 -10.58 -18.23 23.26
N THR A 51 -11.08 -19.29 22.63
CA THR A 51 -12.33 -19.24 21.84
C THR A 51 -13.55 -18.98 22.73
N VAL A 52 -14.31 -17.96 22.37
CA VAL A 52 -15.64 -17.66 22.95
C VAL A 52 -16.71 -18.14 21.98
N PHE A 53 -17.73 -18.85 22.49
CA PHE A 53 -18.83 -19.34 21.68
C PHE A 53 -20.08 -18.49 21.85
N TYR A 54 -20.60 -17.98 20.74
CA TYR A 54 -21.84 -17.23 20.63
C TYR A 54 -22.92 -18.15 20.07
N PRO A 55 -24.01 -18.44 20.84
CA PRO A 55 -25.10 -19.31 20.38
C PRO A 55 -25.87 -18.59 19.25
N LEU A 56 -26.28 -19.37 18.24
CA LEU A 56 -27.21 -18.95 17.21
C LEU A 56 -28.58 -19.59 17.47
N THR A 57 -29.64 -18.80 17.30
CA THR A 57 -31.03 -19.22 17.48
C THR A 57 -31.64 -19.56 16.13
N GLN A 58 -32.41 -20.63 16.07
CA GLN A 58 -33.15 -21.00 14.85
C GLN A 58 -34.16 -19.90 14.50
N ASP A 59 -34.23 -19.55 13.23
CA ASP A 59 -35.18 -18.58 12.70
C ASP A 59 -36.62 -19.14 12.76
N GLU A 60 -37.58 -18.30 13.07
CA GLU A 60 -38.99 -18.71 13.21
C GLU A 60 -39.64 -19.05 11.86
N ASP A 61 -39.24 -18.38 10.80
CA ASP A 61 -39.80 -18.52 9.46
C ASP A 61 -39.02 -19.51 8.58
N GLU A 62 -37.70 -19.59 8.80
CA GLU A 62 -36.78 -20.43 8.04
C GLU A 62 -36.10 -21.49 8.94
N SER A 63 -36.66 -22.69 9.01
CA SER A 63 -36.24 -23.73 9.95
C SER A 63 -34.82 -24.28 9.77
N ASP A 64 -34.16 -24.01 8.62
CA ASP A 64 -32.78 -24.37 8.34
C ASP A 64 -31.79 -23.22 8.67
N LYS A 65 -32.27 -22.02 8.98
CA LYS A 65 -31.47 -20.85 9.27
C LYS A 65 -31.31 -20.63 10.76
N TYR A 66 -30.07 -20.33 11.17
CA TYR A 66 -29.70 -19.98 12.54
C TYR A 66 -28.99 -18.61 12.54
N THR A 67 -29.47 -17.71 13.39
CA THR A 67 -29.03 -16.30 13.43
C THR A 67 -28.64 -15.88 14.84
N GLY A 68 -27.67 -15.03 14.98
CA GLY A 68 -27.26 -14.43 16.25
C GLY A 68 -26.30 -13.29 16.11
N GLU A 69 -26.03 -12.63 17.21
CA GLU A 69 -25.13 -11.50 17.32
C GLU A 69 -23.79 -11.90 17.93
N ILE A 70 -22.70 -11.44 17.32
CA ILE A 70 -21.34 -11.55 17.85
C ILE A 70 -20.90 -10.16 18.28
N LYS A 71 -20.60 -9.99 19.56
CA LYS A 71 -20.15 -8.70 20.10
C LYS A 71 -18.63 -8.66 20.20
N ILE A 72 -18.00 -7.75 19.47
CA ILE A 72 -16.56 -7.52 19.50
C ILE A 72 -16.30 -6.17 20.17
N THR A 73 -15.69 -6.19 21.36
CA THR A 73 -15.53 -4.98 22.19
C THR A 73 -14.16 -4.33 22.08
N THR A 74 -13.15 -5.04 21.58
CA THR A 74 -11.77 -4.55 21.48
C THR A 74 -11.22 -4.77 20.09
N SER A 75 -10.34 -3.89 19.65
CA SER A 75 -9.64 -4.06 18.38
C SER A 75 -8.69 -5.26 18.40
N GLY A 76 -8.40 -5.77 17.23
CA GLY A 76 -7.48 -6.90 17.06
C GLY A 76 -7.80 -7.74 15.84
N LEU A 77 -7.06 -8.82 15.70
CA LEU A 77 -7.32 -9.86 14.72
C LEU A 77 -8.11 -10.98 15.37
N TYR A 78 -9.26 -11.26 14.83
CA TYR A 78 -10.14 -12.33 15.25
C TYR A 78 -10.23 -13.38 14.15
N HIS A 79 -10.47 -14.63 14.59
CA HIS A 79 -10.77 -15.76 13.75
C HIS A 79 -12.08 -16.38 14.19
N TYR A 80 -12.91 -16.83 13.25
CA TYR A 80 -14.17 -17.45 13.60
C TYR A 80 -14.48 -18.66 12.74
N TYR A 81 -15.30 -19.56 13.30
CA TYR A 81 -15.82 -20.75 12.63
C TYR A 81 -17.18 -21.14 13.22
N PHE A 82 -17.98 -21.92 12.50
CA PHE A 82 -19.24 -22.42 13.00
C PHE A 82 -19.09 -23.80 13.59
N ARG A 83 -19.89 -24.10 14.65
CA ARG A 83 -19.99 -25.40 15.27
C ARG A 83 -21.46 -25.81 15.38
N VAL A 84 -21.82 -26.98 14.85
CA VAL A 84 -23.14 -27.62 14.94
C VAL A 84 -23.02 -28.86 15.79
N ARG A 85 -23.69 -28.90 16.93
CA ARG A 85 -23.81 -30.08 17.77
C ARG A 85 -25.09 -30.81 17.41
N ARG A 86 -25.03 -32.15 17.40
CA ARG A 86 -26.14 -33.04 17.08
C ARG A 86 -26.29 -34.08 18.18
N GLU A 87 -27.52 -34.55 18.39
CA GLU A 87 -27.80 -35.64 19.31
C GLU A 87 -27.22 -36.94 18.74
N ASN A 88 -26.43 -37.65 19.56
CA ASN A 88 -25.79 -38.94 19.23
C ASN A 88 -24.81 -38.96 18.06
N ASP A 89 -24.44 -37.81 17.51
CA ASP A 89 -23.50 -37.68 16.38
C ASP A 89 -22.29 -36.79 16.74
N ALA A 90 -21.20 -36.97 15.99
CA ALA A 90 -20.06 -36.06 16.09
C ALA A 90 -20.46 -34.63 15.71
N ALA A 91 -19.89 -33.64 16.39
CA ALA A 91 -20.09 -32.24 16.03
C ALA A 91 -19.55 -31.97 14.61
N LEU A 92 -20.25 -31.11 13.87
CA LEU A 92 -19.78 -30.58 12.60
C LEU A 92 -19.21 -29.19 12.83
N TYR A 93 -18.15 -28.87 12.08
CA TYR A 93 -17.52 -27.56 12.05
C TYR A 93 -17.48 -27.04 10.61
N LEU A 94 -17.69 -25.76 10.43
CA LEU A 94 -17.47 -25.06 9.15
C LEU A 94 -16.43 -23.99 9.36
N GLY A 95 -15.31 -24.12 8.66
CA GLY A 95 -14.28 -23.10 8.54
C GLY A 95 -14.16 -22.58 7.13
N HIS A 96 -13.22 -21.69 6.89
CA HIS A 96 -12.92 -21.09 5.60
C HIS A 96 -12.41 -22.15 4.59
N LEU A 97 -12.79 -21.99 3.33
CA LEU A 97 -12.29 -22.81 2.23
C LEU A 97 -11.49 -21.94 1.23
N HIS A 98 -12.19 -21.05 0.55
CA HIS A 98 -11.66 -20.03 -0.34
C HIS A 98 -12.71 -18.93 -0.57
N GLY A 99 -12.25 -17.72 -0.85
CA GLY A 99 -13.17 -16.59 -0.99
C GLY A 99 -14.07 -16.45 0.24
N GLY A 100 -15.37 -16.25 0.04
CA GLY A 100 -16.34 -16.21 1.13
C GLY A 100 -16.86 -17.58 1.58
N LEU A 101 -16.46 -18.68 0.95
CA LEU A 101 -17.05 -20.01 1.15
C LEU A 101 -16.42 -20.77 2.30
N GLY A 102 -17.23 -21.66 2.92
CA GLY A 102 -16.82 -22.53 3.98
C GLY A 102 -16.64 -23.99 3.57
N LYS A 103 -15.85 -24.72 4.38
CA LYS A 103 -15.63 -26.17 4.28
C LYS A 103 -15.99 -26.85 5.58
N GLU A 104 -16.78 -27.92 5.48
CA GLU A 104 -17.17 -28.75 6.60
C GLU A 104 -16.10 -29.76 7.00
N THR A 105 -16.04 -30.05 8.30
CA THR A 105 -15.23 -31.13 8.88
C THR A 105 -15.82 -31.57 10.21
N THR A 106 -15.56 -32.82 10.61
CA THR A 106 -15.83 -33.33 11.96
C THR A 106 -14.63 -33.21 12.90
N ASP A 107 -13.48 -32.83 12.38
CA ASP A 107 -12.23 -32.71 13.10
C ASP A 107 -11.86 -31.23 13.27
N ILE A 108 -11.98 -30.73 14.49
CA ILE A 108 -11.68 -29.32 14.81
C ILE A 108 -10.24 -28.90 14.47
N SER A 109 -9.31 -29.85 14.51
CA SER A 109 -7.89 -29.54 14.17
C SER A 109 -7.67 -29.24 12.69
N LYS A 110 -8.65 -29.51 11.83
CA LYS A 110 -8.64 -29.24 10.38
C LYS A 110 -9.46 -28.03 9.98
N VAL A 111 -9.97 -27.30 10.95
CA VAL A 111 -10.74 -26.08 10.68
C VAL A 111 -9.77 -24.95 10.37
N GLU A 112 -9.81 -24.45 9.14
CA GLU A 112 -9.21 -23.18 8.77
C GLU A 112 -10.23 -22.08 9.11
N PRO A 113 -9.97 -21.18 10.08
CA PRO A 113 -11.00 -20.21 10.47
C PRO A 113 -11.11 -19.07 9.46
N PHE A 114 -12.26 -18.42 9.40
CA PHE A 114 -12.44 -17.14 8.73
C PHE A 114 -11.74 -16.03 9.52
N GLN A 115 -11.22 -15.03 8.83
CA GLN A 115 -10.66 -13.84 9.45
C GLN A 115 -11.76 -12.80 9.73
N LEU A 116 -11.64 -12.08 10.85
CA LEU A 116 -12.42 -10.89 11.15
C LEU A 116 -11.47 -9.85 11.77
N THR A 117 -11.21 -8.78 11.04
CA THR A 117 -10.40 -7.66 11.52
C THR A 117 -11.27 -6.69 12.29
N CYS A 118 -10.84 -6.31 13.51
CA CYS A 118 -11.50 -5.29 14.30
C CYS A 118 -10.55 -4.12 14.56
N TYR A 119 -11.02 -2.89 14.30
CA TYR A 119 -10.26 -1.66 14.46
C TYR A 119 -10.89 -0.73 15.51
N ASP A 120 -10.09 0.15 16.13
CA ASP A 120 -10.57 1.04 17.19
C ASP A 120 -11.37 2.21 16.63
N ARG A 121 -10.81 2.91 15.65
CA ARG A 121 -11.42 4.10 15.06
C ARG A 121 -11.15 4.23 13.57
N GLN A 122 -12.07 4.90 12.89
CA GLN A 122 -11.80 5.42 11.56
C GLN A 122 -11.19 6.80 11.67
N VAL A 123 -10.15 7.04 10.87
CA VAL A 123 -9.53 8.36 10.76
C VAL A 123 -10.06 9.02 9.50
N PRO A 124 -10.57 10.27 9.59
CA PRO A 124 -10.94 11.03 8.40
C PRO A 124 -9.73 11.25 7.51
N ARG A 125 -9.88 11.01 6.22
CA ARG A 125 -8.87 11.36 5.23
C ARG A 125 -8.86 12.85 4.95
N PRO A 126 -7.69 13.48 4.81
CA PRO A 126 -7.61 14.81 4.20
C PRO A 126 -8.22 14.79 2.79
N GLU A 127 -8.94 15.84 2.44
CA GLU A 127 -9.62 15.91 1.14
C GLU A 127 -8.64 15.84 -0.03
N TRP A 128 -7.50 16.53 0.08
CA TRP A 128 -6.45 16.47 -0.93
C TRP A 128 -5.95 15.05 -1.15
N TYR A 129 -5.75 14.27 -0.07
CA TYR A 129 -5.24 12.91 -0.14
C TYR A 129 -6.25 11.96 -0.80
N ARG A 130 -7.54 12.09 -0.46
CA ARG A 130 -8.62 11.33 -1.10
C ARG A 130 -8.63 11.48 -2.62
N ASN A 131 -8.35 12.69 -3.09
CA ASN A 131 -8.35 13.04 -4.51
C ASN A 131 -6.98 12.83 -5.18
N ALA A 132 -5.96 12.41 -4.44
CA ALA A 132 -4.59 12.40 -4.94
C ALA A 132 -4.36 11.39 -6.08
N VAL A 133 -3.47 11.81 -6.97
CA VAL A 133 -2.72 10.98 -7.90
C VAL A 133 -1.25 11.22 -7.59
N PHE A 134 -0.60 10.23 -6.97
CA PHE A 134 0.80 10.35 -6.59
C PHE A 134 1.75 10.03 -7.73
N TYR A 135 2.90 10.66 -7.67
CA TYR A 135 4.04 10.37 -8.53
C TYR A 135 5.30 10.24 -7.66
N GLN A 136 5.88 9.04 -7.63
CA GLN A 136 7.10 8.77 -6.89
C GLN A 136 8.32 9.15 -7.71
N ILE A 137 9.20 9.98 -7.15
CA ILE A 137 10.43 10.43 -7.81
C ILE A 137 11.66 9.94 -7.05
N PHE A 138 12.60 9.33 -7.77
CA PHE A 138 13.97 9.14 -7.34
C PHE A 138 14.79 10.36 -7.80
N PRO A 139 15.09 11.33 -6.92
CA PRO A 139 15.49 12.68 -7.35
C PRO A 139 16.72 12.72 -8.26
N ASP A 140 17.76 11.93 -7.98
CA ASP A 140 18.97 11.86 -8.79
C ASP A 140 18.74 11.42 -10.24
N ARG A 141 17.64 10.67 -10.49
CA ARG A 141 17.35 10.00 -11.76
C ARG A 141 16.26 10.70 -12.57
N PHE A 142 15.74 11.83 -12.11
CA PHE A 142 14.58 12.44 -12.74
C PHE A 142 14.94 13.59 -13.69
N ALA A 143 15.46 14.69 -13.18
CA ALA A 143 15.84 15.83 -14.01
C ALA A 143 16.89 16.71 -13.31
N ASN A 144 17.83 17.27 -14.10
CA ASN A 144 18.75 18.31 -13.66
C ASN A 144 18.19 19.68 -14.07
N GLY A 145 17.98 20.57 -13.11
CA GLY A 145 17.47 21.93 -13.34
C GLY A 145 18.52 23.03 -13.28
N ASN A 146 19.80 22.70 -13.17
CA ASN A 146 20.86 23.68 -13.18
C ASN A 146 21.05 24.26 -14.60
N PRO A 147 21.33 25.57 -14.75
CA PRO A 147 21.29 26.28 -16.05
C PRO A 147 22.15 25.67 -17.15
N HIS A 148 23.26 25.05 -16.79
CA HIS A 148 24.22 24.46 -17.75
C HIS A 148 24.39 22.95 -17.52
N GLY A 149 23.47 22.32 -16.73
CA GLY A 149 23.55 20.91 -16.42
C GLY A 149 24.67 20.52 -15.45
N GLU A 150 25.27 21.53 -14.77
CA GLU A 150 26.28 21.27 -13.75
C GLU A 150 25.75 20.44 -12.61
N ILE A 151 26.61 19.65 -11.98
CA ILE A 151 26.28 18.82 -10.81
C ILE A 151 27.07 19.38 -9.63
N ASP A 152 26.36 19.99 -8.69
CA ASP A 152 26.91 20.58 -7.48
C ASP A 152 27.07 19.55 -6.36
N GLY A 153 27.75 19.93 -5.27
CA GLY A 153 27.82 19.17 -4.04
C GLY A 153 28.44 17.77 -4.15
N LYS A 154 29.28 17.54 -5.16
CA LYS A 154 29.90 16.23 -5.43
C LYS A 154 30.64 15.69 -4.22
N LYS A 155 30.41 14.42 -3.92
CA LYS A 155 31.02 13.68 -2.81
C LYS A 155 32.34 13.04 -3.25
N PRO A 156 33.27 12.73 -2.33
CA PRO A 156 34.59 12.16 -2.67
C PRO A 156 34.53 10.90 -3.54
N ASN A 157 33.56 10.02 -3.28
CA ASN A 157 33.41 8.74 -3.97
C ASN A 157 32.32 8.78 -5.05
N THR A 158 32.05 9.93 -5.64
CA THR A 158 31.09 10.09 -6.73
C THR A 158 31.62 9.55 -8.04
N PHE A 159 30.82 8.75 -8.73
CA PHE A 159 30.97 8.45 -10.15
C PHE A 159 29.83 9.16 -10.90
N LEU A 160 30.17 9.92 -11.94
CA LEU A 160 29.19 10.61 -12.78
C LEU A 160 29.12 9.93 -14.14
N TYR A 161 27.90 9.68 -14.59
CA TYR A 161 27.68 9.20 -15.95
C TYR A 161 27.98 10.29 -16.98
N ALA A 162 28.47 9.87 -18.13
CA ALA A 162 28.76 10.78 -19.24
C ALA A 162 27.46 11.19 -19.95
N THR A 163 26.49 10.30 -20.00
CA THR A 163 25.17 10.53 -20.61
C THR A 163 24.05 10.00 -19.73
N THR A 164 22.85 10.50 -19.96
CA THR A 164 21.63 10.01 -19.29
C THR A 164 21.15 8.65 -19.84
N ASP A 165 21.71 8.18 -20.95
CA ASP A 165 21.38 6.89 -21.56
C ASP A 165 22.21 5.74 -20.98
N ASP A 166 23.25 6.04 -20.21
CA ASP A 166 24.05 5.04 -19.52
C ASP A 166 23.19 4.26 -18.55
N ARG A 167 23.49 2.95 -18.37
CA ARG A 167 22.77 2.12 -17.40
C ARG A 167 23.39 2.25 -16.01
N PRO A 168 22.57 2.37 -14.96
CA PRO A 168 23.07 2.43 -13.60
C PRO A 168 23.78 1.14 -13.21
N MET A 169 24.88 1.26 -12.47
CA MET A 169 25.68 0.13 -12.00
C MET A 169 26.28 0.44 -10.63
N TYR A 170 26.49 -0.61 -9.84
CA TYR A 170 27.31 -0.53 -8.63
C TYR A 170 28.78 -0.78 -8.97
N ILE A 171 29.65 0.07 -8.43
CA ILE A 171 31.11 -0.06 -8.58
C ILE A 171 31.65 -0.62 -7.27
N TYR A 172 32.13 -1.86 -7.32
CA TYR A 172 32.62 -2.60 -6.16
C TYR A 172 34.13 -2.54 -6.03
N ASP A 173 34.64 -2.62 -4.81
CA ASP A 173 36.04 -2.88 -4.49
C ASP A 173 36.35 -4.40 -4.53
N GLU A 174 37.60 -4.74 -4.20
CA GLU A 174 38.08 -6.12 -4.14
C GLU A 174 37.37 -6.99 -3.07
N ASN A 175 36.71 -6.36 -2.09
CA ASN A 175 35.97 -7.02 -1.01
C ASN A 175 34.46 -7.08 -1.29
N HIS A 176 34.03 -6.77 -2.52
CA HIS A 176 32.63 -6.65 -2.90
C HIS A 176 31.83 -5.61 -2.10
N LYS A 177 32.50 -4.55 -1.59
CA LYS A 177 31.85 -3.38 -1.01
C LYS A 177 31.72 -2.29 -2.07
N ILE A 178 30.70 -1.46 -1.98
CA ILE A 178 30.50 -0.36 -2.91
C ILE A 178 31.65 0.65 -2.72
N ALA A 179 32.50 0.75 -3.73
CA ALA A 179 33.63 1.68 -3.76
C ALA A 179 33.23 3.08 -4.17
N ARG A 180 32.25 3.18 -5.07
CA ARG A 180 31.72 4.46 -5.58
C ARG A 180 30.24 4.36 -5.84
N TRP A 181 29.52 5.44 -5.50
CA TRP A 181 28.13 5.62 -5.85
C TRP A 181 28.01 6.36 -7.20
N ASP A 182 27.14 5.88 -8.05
CA ASP A 182 26.82 6.42 -9.36
C ASP A 182 25.74 7.51 -9.26
N PHE A 183 25.90 8.60 -9.99
CA PHE A 183 24.95 9.71 -10.03
C PHE A 183 24.74 10.20 -11.47
N TYR A 184 23.52 10.66 -11.74
CA TYR A 184 23.16 11.36 -12.97
C TYR A 184 23.00 12.86 -12.74
N GLY A 185 22.81 13.28 -11.50
CA GLY A 185 22.76 14.69 -11.12
C GLY A 185 21.38 15.33 -11.24
N GLY A 186 20.31 14.54 -11.19
CA GLY A 186 18.97 15.06 -10.97
C GLY A 186 18.89 15.79 -9.63
N ASN A 187 18.06 16.84 -9.54
CA ASN A 187 18.00 17.74 -8.39
C ASN A 187 16.63 18.38 -8.18
N LEU A 188 16.43 19.10 -7.07
CA LEU A 188 15.16 19.74 -6.73
C LEU A 188 14.72 20.78 -7.78
N ARG A 189 15.65 21.54 -8.33
CA ARG A 189 15.35 22.49 -9.43
C ARG A 189 14.87 21.78 -10.69
N GLY A 190 15.40 20.59 -10.95
CA GLY A 190 14.92 19.73 -12.04
C GLY A 190 13.48 19.28 -11.84
N ILE A 191 13.10 18.92 -10.61
CA ILE A 191 11.71 18.59 -10.27
C ILE A 191 10.82 19.83 -10.52
N ILE A 192 11.23 21.00 -10.02
CA ILE A 192 10.52 22.27 -10.25
C ILE A 192 10.31 22.53 -11.74
N ALA A 193 11.36 22.39 -12.54
CA ALA A 193 11.29 22.61 -14.00
C ALA A 193 10.33 21.64 -14.71
N LYS A 194 10.05 20.49 -14.10
CA LYS A 194 9.16 19.45 -14.65
C LYS A 194 7.74 19.46 -14.07
N LEU A 195 7.38 20.40 -13.20
CA LEU A 195 6.01 20.54 -12.70
C LEU A 195 4.96 20.67 -13.82
N PRO A 196 5.19 21.42 -14.92
CA PRO A 196 4.24 21.45 -16.03
C PRO A 196 4.02 20.09 -16.70
N TYR A 197 5.02 19.22 -16.72
CA TYR A 197 4.90 17.84 -17.21
C TYR A 197 4.02 17.02 -16.27
N LEU A 198 4.30 17.05 -14.98
CA LEU A 198 3.54 16.32 -13.95
C LEU A 198 2.07 16.74 -13.92
N LYS A 199 1.79 18.04 -14.02
CA LYS A 199 0.42 18.57 -14.13
C LYS A 199 -0.32 18.02 -15.36
N ARG A 200 0.34 17.96 -16.51
CA ARG A 200 -0.25 17.39 -17.72
C ARG A 200 -0.54 15.89 -17.61
N LEU A 201 0.15 15.18 -16.73
CA LEU A 201 -0.17 13.77 -16.41
C LEU A 201 -1.36 13.63 -15.44
N GLY A 202 -1.84 14.74 -14.84
CA GLY A 202 -2.87 14.72 -13.81
C GLY A 202 -2.33 14.40 -12.42
N VAL A 203 -1.03 14.52 -12.19
CA VAL A 203 -0.39 14.34 -10.86
C VAL A 203 -0.79 15.48 -9.93
N THR A 204 -1.18 15.13 -8.71
CA THR A 204 -1.57 16.10 -7.67
C THR A 204 -0.75 15.96 -6.39
N ALA A 205 0.10 14.94 -6.27
CA ALA A 205 0.97 14.77 -5.13
C ALA A 205 2.30 14.11 -5.53
N LEU A 206 3.38 14.53 -4.90
CA LEU A 206 4.71 13.93 -5.07
C LEU A 206 5.08 13.10 -3.83
N TYR A 207 5.67 11.95 -4.08
CA TYR A 207 6.45 11.20 -3.09
C TYR A 207 7.91 11.22 -3.52
N LEU A 208 8.77 11.84 -2.73
CA LEU A 208 10.22 11.87 -2.99
C LEU A 208 10.91 10.76 -2.19
N ASN A 209 11.69 9.91 -2.87
CA ASN A 209 12.69 9.10 -2.21
C ASN A 209 13.65 10.00 -1.43
N PRO A 210 14.46 9.47 -0.46
CA PRO A 210 15.17 10.30 0.51
C PRO A 210 15.96 11.46 -0.11
N ILE A 211 15.84 12.64 0.51
CA ILE A 211 16.45 13.90 0.04
C ILE A 211 17.49 14.47 0.99
N PHE A 212 17.65 13.87 2.18
CA PHE A 212 18.58 14.36 3.19
C PHE A 212 20.02 14.03 2.86
N GLU A 213 20.97 14.79 3.43
CA GLU A 213 22.40 14.56 3.26
C GLU A 213 22.75 13.10 3.54
N ALA A 214 23.43 12.43 2.61
CA ALA A 214 23.79 11.02 2.67
C ALA A 214 25.07 10.73 1.87
N SER A 215 25.63 9.53 1.95
CA SER A 215 26.79 9.14 1.15
C SER A 215 26.39 8.57 -0.21
N SER A 216 25.28 7.84 -0.26
CA SER A 216 24.79 7.13 -1.45
C SER A 216 23.95 8.01 -2.39
N ASN A 217 23.64 7.44 -3.56
CA ASN A 217 22.69 8.01 -4.51
C ASN A 217 21.23 7.84 -4.09
N HIS A 218 20.91 6.77 -3.34
CA HIS A 218 19.58 6.45 -2.84
C HIS A 218 19.23 7.17 -1.54
N ARG A 219 20.22 7.62 -0.79
CA ARG A 219 20.10 8.41 0.46
C ARG A 219 19.37 7.73 1.61
N TYR A 220 19.19 6.40 1.56
CA TYR A 220 18.71 5.64 2.71
C TYR A 220 19.76 5.55 3.83
N ASP A 221 21.03 5.82 3.54
CA ASP A 221 22.12 6.00 4.49
C ASP A 221 22.21 7.47 4.96
N THR A 222 21.17 7.99 5.60
CA THR A 222 21.08 9.40 6.01
C THR A 222 22.24 9.82 6.90
N ASN A 223 22.94 10.87 6.50
CA ASN A 223 24.06 11.46 7.25
C ASN A 223 23.63 12.63 8.13
N ASP A 224 22.70 13.47 7.67
CA ASP A 224 22.13 14.57 8.45
C ASP A 224 20.66 14.80 8.07
N TYR A 225 19.72 14.45 8.96
CA TYR A 225 18.28 14.64 8.74
C TYR A 225 17.84 16.10 8.64
N LEU A 226 18.68 17.03 9.10
CA LEU A 226 18.33 18.46 9.13
C LEU A 226 18.87 19.22 7.91
N LYS A 227 19.45 18.52 6.94
CA LYS A 227 20.01 19.12 5.72
C LYS A 227 19.57 18.40 4.47
N ILE A 228 19.30 19.18 3.42
CA ILE A 228 19.17 18.67 2.06
C ILE A 228 20.54 18.18 1.57
N ASP A 229 20.56 17.06 0.84
CA ASP A 229 21.77 16.56 0.19
C ASP A 229 22.30 17.59 -0.78
N PRO A 230 23.59 18.01 -0.68
CA PRO A 230 24.16 19.07 -1.52
C PRO A 230 24.09 18.78 -3.03
N MET A 231 24.00 17.51 -3.43
CA MET A 231 23.82 17.17 -4.85
C MET A 231 22.37 17.38 -5.32
N LEU A 232 21.41 17.48 -4.41
CA LEU A 232 20.01 17.78 -4.74
C LEU A 232 19.70 19.27 -4.71
N GLY A 233 20.50 20.07 -4.01
CA GLY A 233 20.30 21.50 -3.89
C GLY A 233 20.39 22.00 -2.45
N THR A 234 19.70 23.09 -2.17
CA THR A 234 19.70 23.80 -0.89
C THR A 234 18.34 23.71 -0.20
N GLU A 235 18.26 24.17 1.06
CA GLU A 235 16.99 24.33 1.76
C GLU A 235 16.10 25.38 1.07
N GLU A 236 16.69 26.39 0.45
CA GLU A 236 15.98 27.39 -0.35
C GLU A 236 15.35 26.77 -1.61
N ASP A 237 16.06 25.86 -2.29
CA ASP A 237 15.50 25.10 -3.42
C ASP A 237 14.34 24.21 -2.96
N PHE A 238 14.44 23.63 -1.77
CA PHE A 238 13.35 22.84 -1.18
C PHE A 238 12.13 23.71 -0.86
N LYS A 239 12.33 24.86 -0.21
CA LYS A 239 11.24 25.82 0.07
C LYS A 239 10.55 26.28 -1.21
N MET A 240 11.35 26.54 -2.26
CA MET A 240 10.82 26.89 -3.58
C MET A 240 9.98 25.75 -4.16
N LEU A 241 10.45 24.51 -4.09
CA LEU A 241 9.70 23.33 -4.55
C LEU A 241 8.34 23.23 -3.83
N VAL A 242 8.33 23.28 -2.50
CA VAL A 242 7.10 23.22 -1.71
C VAL A 242 6.14 24.35 -2.07
N THR A 243 6.65 25.58 -2.13
CA THR A 243 5.83 26.75 -2.51
C THR A 243 5.19 26.56 -3.89
N MET A 244 5.98 26.15 -4.88
CA MET A 244 5.45 25.95 -6.23
C MET A 244 4.49 24.76 -6.34
N LEU A 245 4.67 23.71 -5.53
CA LEU A 245 3.70 22.63 -5.46
C LEU A 245 2.36 23.15 -4.91
N HIS A 246 2.36 23.81 -3.77
CA HIS A 246 1.14 24.34 -3.15
C HIS A 246 0.45 25.40 -4.02
N GLU A 247 1.19 26.29 -4.69
CA GLU A 247 0.62 27.24 -5.67
C GLU A 247 -0.05 26.57 -6.89
N ASN A 248 0.24 25.28 -7.09
CA ASN A 248 -0.34 24.47 -8.16
C ASN A 248 -1.35 23.42 -7.66
N ASP A 249 -1.82 23.55 -6.41
CA ASP A 249 -2.70 22.58 -5.74
C ASP A 249 -2.11 21.16 -5.72
N MET A 250 -0.78 21.08 -5.57
CA MET A 250 -0.05 19.82 -5.45
C MET A 250 0.56 19.68 -4.06
N HIS A 251 0.71 18.45 -3.60
CA HIS A 251 1.20 18.11 -2.26
C HIS A 251 2.52 17.33 -2.31
N LEU A 252 3.21 17.28 -1.16
CA LEU A 252 4.51 16.63 -1.04
C LEU A 252 4.58 15.75 0.19
N ILE A 253 4.93 14.46 0.01
CA ILE A 253 5.37 13.60 1.10
C ILE A 253 6.85 13.24 0.96
N LEU A 254 7.53 13.09 2.10
CA LEU A 254 8.93 12.70 2.18
C LEU A 254 9.09 11.27 2.69
N ASP A 255 10.26 10.71 2.42
CA ASP A 255 10.68 9.39 2.94
C ASP A 255 11.34 9.54 4.31
N GLY A 256 10.77 8.91 5.33
CA GLY A 256 11.25 8.91 6.71
C GLY A 256 12.04 7.65 7.03
N VAL A 257 13.37 7.72 6.89
CA VAL A 257 14.29 6.60 7.17
C VAL A 257 14.74 6.68 8.63
N PHE A 258 13.93 6.16 9.56
CA PHE A 258 14.17 6.33 11.00
C PHE A 258 14.63 5.07 11.74
N ASN A 259 14.78 3.94 11.04
CA ASN A 259 15.29 2.71 11.63
C ASN A 259 16.82 2.71 11.78
N HIS A 260 17.54 3.34 10.86
CA HIS A 260 18.98 3.33 10.77
C HIS A 260 19.50 4.67 10.21
N VAL A 261 20.80 4.86 10.30
CA VAL A 261 21.50 6.03 9.72
C VAL A 261 22.67 5.55 8.88
N GLY A 262 23.27 6.46 8.11
CA GLY A 262 24.53 6.17 7.42
C GLY A 262 25.69 5.97 8.41
N LYS A 263 26.58 5.02 8.13
CA LYS A 263 27.81 4.81 8.88
C LYS A 263 28.67 6.07 9.01
N ASN A 264 28.61 6.91 7.97
CA ASN A 264 29.31 8.18 7.91
C ASN A 264 28.45 9.37 8.39
N SER A 265 27.27 9.13 8.96
CA SER A 265 26.41 10.19 9.49
C SER A 265 27.09 10.97 10.62
N ARG A 266 26.67 12.22 10.83
CA ARG A 266 27.11 13.00 12.00
C ARG A 266 26.81 12.34 13.34
N TYR A 267 25.86 11.43 13.36
CA TYR A 267 25.41 10.71 14.56
C TYR A 267 26.32 9.51 14.88
N PHE A 268 26.76 8.77 13.87
CA PHE A 268 27.66 7.62 14.01
C PHE A 268 29.13 7.95 13.69
N ASN A 269 29.41 8.49 12.50
CA ASN A 269 30.65 9.11 12.03
C ASN A 269 31.89 8.22 11.99
N ALA A 270 31.75 6.95 11.63
CA ALA A 270 32.92 6.03 11.54
C ALA A 270 34.00 6.51 10.55
N GLY A 271 33.63 7.26 9.51
CA GLY A 271 34.54 7.84 8.51
C GLY A 271 35.11 9.22 8.85
N HIS A 272 34.90 9.73 10.06
CA HIS A 272 35.39 11.03 10.54
C HIS A 272 34.97 12.27 9.70
N LEU A 273 33.90 12.18 8.90
CA LEU A 273 33.44 13.28 8.02
C LEU A 273 33.04 14.54 8.79
N TYR A 274 32.64 14.40 10.05
CA TYR A 274 32.18 15.49 10.93
C TYR A 274 33.19 15.81 12.04
N GLY A 275 34.45 15.39 11.91
CA GLY A 275 35.55 15.63 12.85
C GLY A 275 35.84 14.43 13.75
N GLU A 276 37.05 14.42 14.31
CA GLU A 276 37.65 13.30 15.05
C GLU A 276 36.91 12.90 16.34
N GLN A 277 36.20 13.84 16.99
CA GLN A 277 35.51 13.64 18.25
C GLN A 277 33.99 13.75 18.12
N THR A 278 33.48 13.63 16.92
CA THR A 278 32.05 13.70 16.64
C THR A 278 31.52 12.30 16.35
N GLY A 279 30.29 12.02 16.80
CA GLY A 279 29.58 10.78 16.51
C GLY A 279 29.90 9.63 17.47
N ALA A 280 28.99 8.67 17.53
CA ALA A 280 29.04 7.56 18.48
C ALA A 280 30.24 6.63 18.30
N ALA A 281 30.70 6.44 17.05
CA ALA A 281 31.85 5.56 16.76
C ALA A 281 33.19 6.14 17.18
N ASN A 282 33.30 7.47 17.39
CA ASN A 282 34.55 8.13 17.70
C ASN A 282 34.68 8.60 19.15
N ASP A 283 33.56 8.85 19.83
CA ASP A 283 33.57 9.32 21.21
C ASP A 283 32.42 8.69 22.01
N LYS A 284 32.76 7.94 23.07
CA LYS A 284 31.80 7.36 24.01
C LYS A 284 31.05 8.42 24.85
N ASN A 285 31.55 9.65 24.91
CA ASN A 285 30.88 10.77 25.57
C ASN A 285 30.02 11.59 24.60
N SER A 286 29.97 11.20 23.32
CA SER A 286 29.06 11.83 22.35
C SER A 286 27.62 11.74 22.81
N SER A 287 26.83 12.80 22.60
CA SER A 287 25.38 12.80 22.87
C SER A 287 24.64 11.76 22.05
N TYR A 288 25.26 11.22 21.02
CA TYR A 288 24.70 10.18 20.16
C TYR A 288 25.12 8.75 20.54
N TYR A 289 26.03 8.57 21.52
CA TYR A 289 26.57 7.24 21.85
C TYR A 289 25.46 6.26 22.24
N GLU A 290 24.52 6.66 23.08
CA GLU A 290 23.41 5.86 23.55
C GLU A 290 22.31 5.61 22.46
N TRP A 291 22.47 6.18 21.28
CA TRP A 291 21.59 5.89 20.14
C TRP A 291 21.92 4.56 19.48
N PHE A 292 23.11 3.99 19.75
CA PHE A 292 23.59 2.79 19.09
C PHE A 292 23.99 1.71 20.09
N ASN A 293 23.80 0.45 19.71
CA ASN A 293 24.19 -0.70 20.48
C ASN A 293 25.50 -1.24 19.96
N PHE A 294 26.59 -1.11 20.73
CA PHE A 294 27.89 -1.68 20.39
C PHE A 294 28.06 -3.05 21.07
N LYS A 295 28.34 -4.09 20.29
CA LYS A 295 28.78 -5.41 20.78
C LYS A 295 30.26 -5.38 21.17
N HIS A 296 31.06 -4.73 20.34
CA HIS A 296 32.46 -4.42 20.61
C HIS A 296 32.78 -3.04 20.00
N TYR A 297 33.09 -2.08 20.86
CA TYR A 297 33.37 -0.70 20.45
C TYR A 297 34.74 -0.57 19.80
N PRO A 298 34.90 0.20 18.68
CA PRO A 298 33.82 0.85 17.92
C PRO A 298 33.30 0.04 16.74
N ASP A 299 33.88 -1.15 16.49
CA ASP A 299 33.82 -1.83 15.19
C ASP A 299 32.66 -2.82 15.05
N GLN A 300 32.05 -3.26 16.17
CA GLN A 300 30.92 -4.19 16.15
C GLN A 300 29.69 -3.56 16.79
N TYR A 301 28.67 -3.33 16.01
CA TYR A 301 27.43 -2.67 16.39
C TYR A 301 26.23 -3.32 15.68
N ASP A 302 25.05 -3.04 16.18
CA ASP A 302 23.82 -3.46 15.52
C ASP A 302 23.64 -2.66 14.22
N CYS A 303 23.37 -3.38 13.13
CA CYS A 303 23.13 -2.81 11.80
C CYS A 303 21.93 -3.49 11.13
N TRP A 304 21.27 -2.76 10.24
CA TRP A 304 20.08 -3.25 9.55
C TRP A 304 20.45 -4.45 8.64
N TRP A 305 19.87 -5.62 8.96
CA TRP A 305 20.07 -6.90 8.23
C TRP A 305 21.53 -7.28 7.98
N GLY A 306 22.44 -6.86 8.85
CA GLY A 306 23.87 -7.15 8.72
C GLY A 306 24.63 -6.25 7.75
N VAL A 307 24.01 -5.18 7.27
CA VAL A 307 24.64 -4.18 6.39
C VAL A 307 25.42 -3.19 7.25
N ASP A 308 26.74 -3.32 7.32
CA ASP A 308 27.62 -2.48 8.15
C ASP A 308 27.49 -0.98 7.89
N ASP A 309 27.10 -0.59 6.67
CA ASP A 309 26.96 0.82 6.29
C ASP A 309 25.68 1.47 6.85
N LEU A 310 24.80 0.68 7.48
CA LEU A 310 23.51 1.10 8.03
C LEU A 310 23.36 0.77 9.53
N PRO A 311 24.10 1.47 10.44
CA PRO A 311 23.94 1.30 11.88
C PRO A 311 22.49 1.51 12.31
N THR A 312 21.92 0.50 13.00
CA THR A 312 20.55 0.57 13.53
C THR A 312 20.51 1.46 14.76
N VAL A 313 19.51 2.35 14.82
CA VAL A 313 19.31 3.25 15.95
C VAL A 313 18.44 2.58 17.01
N ASN A 314 18.74 2.81 18.28
CA ASN A 314 17.90 2.44 19.41
C ASN A 314 16.66 3.36 19.45
N LYS A 315 15.53 2.88 18.92
CA LYS A 315 14.26 3.60 18.85
C LYS A 315 13.62 3.86 20.22
N ASP A 316 14.07 3.15 21.27
CA ASP A 316 13.58 3.36 22.64
C ASP A 316 14.37 4.46 23.38
N ASN A 317 15.44 4.98 22.77
CA ASN A 317 16.22 6.06 23.38
C ASN A 317 15.45 7.38 23.37
N PRO A 318 15.18 8.01 24.56
CA PRO A 318 14.35 9.21 24.64
C PRO A 318 14.91 10.42 23.88
N SER A 319 16.26 10.55 23.80
CA SER A 319 16.86 11.67 23.07
C SER A 319 16.74 11.49 21.55
N TYR A 320 16.77 10.24 21.04
CA TYR A 320 16.49 9.96 19.65
C TYR A 320 15.02 10.21 19.31
N GLN A 321 14.11 9.75 20.16
CA GLN A 321 12.67 10.01 20.04
C GLN A 321 12.38 11.51 19.98
N GLN A 322 12.92 12.29 20.93
CA GLN A 322 12.81 13.74 20.93
C GLN A 322 13.38 14.39 19.66
N PHE A 323 14.48 13.85 19.14
CA PHE A 323 15.10 14.34 17.90
C PHE A 323 14.24 14.07 16.67
N ILE A 324 13.58 12.90 16.56
CA ILE A 324 12.76 12.56 15.39
C ILE A 324 11.40 13.26 15.45
N TYR A 325 10.63 13.09 16.54
CA TYR A 325 9.24 13.53 16.62
C TYR A 325 8.88 14.45 17.80
N GLY A 326 9.88 14.98 18.50
CA GLY A 326 9.61 15.95 19.55
C GLY A 326 8.82 17.17 19.06
N GLU A 327 8.13 17.82 19.97
CA GLU A 327 7.22 18.93 19.65
C GLU A 327 7.91 20.15 19.01
N ARG A 328 9.19 20.37 19.30
CA ARG A 328 9.96 21.52 18.82
C ARG A 328 11.37 21.10 18.40
N GLY A 329 11.79 21.58 17.24
CA GLY A 329 13.14 21.39 16.73
C GLY A 329 13.46 19.94 16.35
N SER A 330 12.47 19.07 16.26
CA SER A 330 12.62 17.72 15.75
C SER A 330 12.72 17.68 14.23
N VAL A 331 13.13 16.53 13.71
CA VAL A 331 13.17 16.29 12.26
C VAL A 331 11.80 16.52 11.65
N LEU A 332 10.74 15.88 12.18
CA LEU A 332 9.39 16.05 11.63
C LEU A 332 8.92 17.50 11.71
N THR A 333 9.08 18.15 12.86
CA THR A 333 8.64 19.54 13.04
C THR A 333 9.33 20.48 12.05
N LYS A 334 10.65 20.34 11.86
CA LYS A 334 11.40 21.17 10.90
C LYS A 334 10.80 21.10 9.50
N TRP A 335 10.58 19.90 8.98
CA TRP A 335 10.14 19.73 7.59
C TRP A 335 8.65 19.99 7.42
N ASN A 336 7.83 19.65 8.43
CA ASN A 336 6.41 19.99 8.44
C ASN A 336 6.19 21.52 8.47
N ASP A 337 6.98 22.26 9.24
CA ASP A 337 6.94 23.72 9.27
C ASP A 337 7.35 24.37 7.94
N LEU A 338 8.12 23.64 7.13
CA LEU A 338 8.47 24.03 5.76
C LEU A 338 7.41 23.62 4.72
N GLY A 339 6.30 22.98 5.15
CA GLY A 339 5.15 22.68 4.30
C GLY A 339 5.09 21.25 3.75
N VAL A 340 5.81 20.30 4.34
CA VAL A 340 5.65 18.87 3.98
C VAL A 340 4.26 18.40 4.40
N ASP A 341 3.54 17.72 3.49
CA ASP A 341 2.15 17.29 3.67
C ASP A 341 2.02 15.87 4.24
N GLY A 342 3.12 15.17 4.43
CA GLY A 342 3.12 13.83 5.02
C GLY A 342 4.41 13.06 4.85
N TRP A 343 4.40 11.83 5.34
CA TRP A 343 5.59 10.98 5.36
C TRP A 343 5.26 9.55 4.94
N ARG A 344 6.17 8.95 4.20
CA ARG A 344 6.26 7.50 4.03
C ARG A 344 7.37 7.00 4.96
N LEU A 345 7.10 6.01 5.77
CA LEU A 345 8.09 5.43 6.67
C LEU A 345 8.74 4.22 6.01
N ASP A 346 10.05 4.33 5.86
CA ASP A 346 10.92 3.25 5.43
C ASP A 346 10.91 2.11 6.45
N VAL A 347 10.86 0.86 5.97
CA VAL A 347 10.86 -0.36 6.78
C VAL A 347 9.99 -0.25 8.04
N ALA A 348 8.70 0.06 7.88
CA ALA A 348 7.79 0.29 9.01
C ALA A 348 7.74 -0.90 9.99
N ASP A 349 8.03 -2.11 9.52
CA ASP A 349 8.13 -3.32 10.34
C ASP A 349 9.26 -3.29 11.38
N GLU A 350 10.28 -2.47 11.15
CA GLU A 350 11.42 -2.29 12.05
C GLU A 350 11.19 -1.22 13.13
N LEU A 351 10.12 -0.43 13.00
CA LEU A 351 9.78 0.64 13.95
C LEU A 351 8.81 0.11 15.01
N PRO A 352 9.05 0.33 16.32
CA PRO A 352 8.10 -0.02 17.38
C PRO A 352 6.73 0.64 17.19
N ASP A 353 5.65 -0.02 17.63
CA ASP A 353 4.29 0.51 17.48
C ASP A 353 4.10 1.85 18.20
N ASP A 354 4.72 2.01 19.37
CA ASP A 354 4.68 3.28 20.10
C ASP A 354 5.44 4.39 19.35
N PHE A 355 6.55 4.06 18.70
CA PHE A 355 7.29 5.01 17.86
C PHE A 355 6.44 5.50 16.67
N LEU A 356 5.71 4.59 16.01
CA LEU A 356 4.77 4.95 14.95
C LEU A 356 3.64 5.84 15.46
N ARG A 357 3.09 5.52 16.64
CA ARG A 357 2.02 6.29 17.28
C ARG A 357 2.47 7.70 17.62
N GLU A 358 3.68 7.86 18.15
CA GLU A 358 4.22 9.17 18.49
C GLU A 358 4.55 10.02 17.25
N ILE A 359 5.03 9.40 16.15
CA ILE A 359 5.12 10.07 14.85
C ILE A 359 3.73 10.59 14.44
N ARG A 360 2.71 9.73 14.54
CA ARG A 360 1.33 10.11 14.21
C ARG A 360 0.84 11.27 15.08
N HIS A 361 1.08 11.25 16.38
CA HIS A 361 0.72 12.36 17.30
C HIS A 361 1.43 13.66 16.93
N ASN A 362 2.68 13.61 16.48
CA ASN A 362 3.38 14.80 15.99
C ASN A 362 2.66 15.38 14.76
N LEU A 363 2.27 14.51 13.81
CA LEU A 363 1.58 14.92 12.57
C LEU A 363 0.16 15.44 12.84
N ASP A 364 -0.57 14.86 13.79
CA ASP A 364 -1.92 15.29 14.17
C ASP A 364 -1.98 16.73 14.75
N ARG A 365 -0.82 17.37 14.99
CA ARG A 365 -0.71 18.79 15.37
C ARG A 365 -0.81 19.74 14.16
N TYR A 366 -0.70 19.20 12.98
CA TYR A 366 -0.84 19.91 11.71
C TYR A 366 -2.14 19.43 11.04
N ASP A 367 -2.84 20.37 10.42
CA ASP A 367 -4.00 20.01 9.61
C ASP A 367 -3.54 19.22 8.37
N ASP A 368 -4.29 18.17 8.05
CA ASP A 368 -4.20 17.46 6.77
C ASP A 368 -2.85 16.77 6.45
N ARG A 369 -2.10 16.32 7.46
CA ARG A 369 -0.88 15.50 7.24
C ARG A 369 -1.22 14.01 7.21
N ILE A 370 -0.48 13.27 6.38
CA ILE A 370 -0.64 11.82 6.25
C ILE A 370 0.62 11.06 6.67
N LEU A 371 0.44 9.79 7.03
CA LEU A 371 1.51 8.86 7.40
C LEU A 371 1.27 7.52 6.73
N ILE A 372 2.16 7.12 5.82
CA ILE A 372 2.10 5.86 5.08
C ILE A 372 3.29 4.98 5.51
N GLY A 373 3.05 3.69 5.74
CA GLY A 373 4.12 2.74 6.06
C GLY A 373 4.53 1.90 4.85
N GLU A 374 5.81 1.58 4.75
CA GLU A 374 6.25 0.50 3.88
C GLU A 374 5.97 -0.83 4.57
N VAL A 375 5.02 -1.60 4.04
CA VAL A 375 4.67 -2.95 4.49
C VAL A 375 4.43 -3.80 3.24
N TRP A 376 5.15 -4.92 3.13
CA TRP A 376 5.14 -5.73 1.90
C TRP A 376 4.01 -6.74 1.82
N GLU A 377 3.48 -7.17 2.98
CA GLU A 377 2.43 -8.18 3.07
C GLU A 377 1.09 -7.56 3.48
N ASP A 378 0.08 -8.41 3.67
CA ASP A 378 -1.23 -8.01 4.18
C ASP A 378 -1.10 -7.36 5.57
N ALA A 379 -1.34 -6.04 5.64
CA ALA A 379 -1.23 -5.26 6.87
C ALA A 379 -2.30 -5.61 7.92
N SER A 380 -3.40 -6.26 7.54
CA SER A 380 -4.48 -6.64 8.46
C SER A 380 -4.07 -7.78 9.40
N SER A 381 -3.14 -8.63 8.94
CA SER A 381 -2.66 -9.81 9.66
C SER A 381 -1.14 -9.85 9.85
N LYS A 382 -0.43 -8.77 9.47
CA LYS A 382 1.03 -8.71 9.52
C LYS A 382 1.60 -9.06 10.89
N VAL A 383 2.53 -10.00 10.90
CA VAL A 383 3.37 -10.34 12.05
C VAL A 383 4.81 -9.97 11.74
N SER A 384 5.45 -9.23 12.62
CA SER A 384 6.85 -8.86 12.53
C SER A 384 7.51 -9.12 13.88
N TYR A 385 8.67 -9.79 13.90
CA TYR A 385 9.42 -10.15 15.12
C TYR A 385 8.57 -10.88 16.19
N GLY A 386 7.62 -11.71 15.76
CA GLY A 386 6.75 -12.49 16.64
C GLY A 386 5.55 -11.71 17.21
N HIS A 387 5.39 -10.44 16.83
CA HIS A 387 4.26 -9.60 17.24
C HIS A 387 3.36 -9.24 16.05
N ARG A 388 2.04 -9.37 16.21
CA ARG A 388 1.10 -8.83 15.25
C ARG A 388 1.16 -7.32 15.28
N ARG A 389 1.32 -6.71 14.10
CA ARG A 389 1.41 -5.25 13.97
C ARG A 389 0.00 -4.64 13.90
N PRO A 390 -0.33 -3.63 14.72
CA PRO A 390 -1.65 -3.01 14.77
C PRO A 390 -1.83 -1.92 13.70
N TYR A 391 -1.28 -2.08 12.49
CA TYR A 391 -1.29 -1.04 11.46
C TYR A 391 -2.68 -0.53 11.12
N VAL A 392 -3.66 -1.44 11.12
CA VAL A 392 -5.05 -1.16 10.72
C VAL A 392 -5.95 -0.70 11.87
N SER A 393 -5.41 -0.50 13.08
CA SER A 393 -6.20 -0.12 14.28
C SER A 393 -6.79 1.29 14.21
N GLY A 394 -6.16 2.18 13.46
CA GLY A 394 -6.59 3.57 13.25
C GLY A 394 -5.83 4.61 14.09
N ASP A 395 -4.79 4.23 14.82
CA ASP A 395 -3.98 5.12 15.65
C ASP A 395 -2.50 5.23 15.22
N ASN A 396 -2.08 4.44 14.23
CA ASN A 396 -0.71 4.42 13.72
C ASN A 396 -0.62 5.05 12.33
N LEU A 397 -0.85 4.23 11.31
CA LEU A 397 -0.76 4.64 9.91
C LEU A 397 -2.12 5.03 9.35
N TYR A 398 -2.16 5.89 8.33
CA TYR A 398 -3.34 6.06 7.49
C TYR A 398 -3.53 4.87 6.56
N GLY A 399 -2.45 4.43 5.94
CA GLY A 399 -2.39 3.32 5.01
C GLY A 399 -0.96 2.80 4.84
N THR A 400 -0.77 1.87 3.95
CA THR A 400 0.53 1.31 3.60
C THR A 400 0.77 1.38 2.11
N MET A 401 2.02 1.23 1.67
CA MET A 401 2.32 0.90 0.27
C MET A 401 1.70 -0.46 -0.04
N ASN A 402 0.85 -0.52 -1.07
CA ASN A 402 -0.02 -1.68 -1.31
C ASN A 402 0.65 -2.73 -2.21
N TYR A 403 1.72 -3.33 -1.74
CA TYR A 403 2.41 -4.40 -2.45
C TYR A 403 1.52 -5.64 -2.71
N PRO A 404 0.57 -6.02 -1.82
CA PRO A 404 -0.38 -7.08 -2.15
C PRO A 404 -1.19 -6.82 -3.42
N LEU A 405 -1.70 -5.60 -3.64
CA LEU A 405 -2.39 -5.25 -4.89
C LEU A 405 -1.45 -5.21 -6.11
N ARG A 406 -0.21 -4.74 -5.92
CA ARG A 406 0.81 -4.84 -6.99
C ARG A 406 0.98 -6.30 -7.43
N GLN A 407 1.18 -7.20 -6.49
CA GLN A 407 1.36 -8.62 -6.78
C GLN A 407 0.12 -9.22 -7.44
N TRP A 408 -1.07 -8.81 -7.00
CA TRP A 408 -2.33 -9.22 -7.62
C TRP A 408 -2.42 -8.79 -9.08
N VAL A 409 -2.11 -7.52 -9.40
CA VAL A 409 -2.10 -7.01 -10.80
C VAL A 409 -1.14 -7.80 -11.67
N ILE A 410 0.09 -8.02 -11.18
CA ILE A 410 1.12 -8.76 -11.92
C ILE A 410 0.70 -10.21 -12.14
N SER A 411 0.18 -10.88 -11.12
CA SER A 411 -0.30 -12.25 -11.21
C SER A 411 -1.47 -12.39 -12.20
N LEU A 412 -2.42 -11.45 -12.12
CA LEU A 412 -3.52 -11.37 -13.07
C LEU A 412 -3.01 -11.24 -14.50
N LEU A 413 -2.17 -10.24 -14.80
CA LEU A 413 -1.77 -9.92 -16.17
C LEU A 413 -0.79 -10.92 -16.79
N ASN A 414 0.01 -11.60 -15.99
CA ASN A 414 0.87 -12.69 -16.45
C ASN A 414 0.15 -14.06 -16.52
N GLY A 415 -1.14 -14.13 -16.21
CA GLY A 415 -1.91 -15.37 -16.30
C GLY A 415 -1.55 -16.41 -15.23
N HIS A 416 -0.98 -16.00 -14.10
CA HIS A 416 -0.60 -16.92 -13.02
C HIS A 416 -1.79 -17.41 -12.18
N CYS A 417 -2.98 -16.82 -12.35
CA CYS A 417 -4.23 -17.24 -11.73
C CYS A 417 -5.38 -17.19 -12.72
N ASP A 418 -6.40 -18.02 -12.50
CA ASP A 418 -7.68 -17.87 -13.20
C ASP A 418 -8.45 -16.64 -12.69
N LEU A 419 -9.47 -16.22 -13.42
CA LEU A 419 -10.19 -14.98 -13.12
C LEU A 419 -11.07 -15.10 -11.86
N ILE A 420 -11.58 -16.30 -11.55
CA ILE A 420 -12.38 -16.53 -10.34
C ILE A 420 -11.49 -16.35 -9.13
N LYS A 421 -10.33 -17.03 -9.12
CA LYS A 421 -9.35 -16.87 -8.04
C LYS A 421 -8.87 -15.42 -7.91
N ALA A 422 -8.61 -14.73 -9.01
CA ALA A 422 -8.23 -13.33 -8.97
C ALA A 422 -9.32 -12.47 -8.31
N GLY A 423 -10.59 -12.69 -8.63
CA GLY A 423 -11.72 -12.02 -8.00
C GLY A 423 -11.81 -12.33 -6.49
N GLU A 424 -11.65 -13.59 -6.12
CA GLU A 424 -11.65 -14.03 -4.71
C GLU A 424 -10.49 -13.44 -3.91
N ASP A 425 -9.28 -13.44 -4.45
CA ASP A 425 -8.09 -12.88 -3.79
C ASP A 425 -8.25 -11.36 -3.54
N LEU A 426 -8.77 -10.62 -4.52
CA LEU A 426 -9.03 -9.19 -4.35
C LEU A 426 -10.10 -8.92 -3.29
N LEU A 427 -11.23 -9.64 -3.32
CA LEU A 427 -12.30 -9.44 -2.34
C LEU A 427 -11.90 -9.90 -0.94
N THR A 428 -11.05 -10.91 -0.80
CA THR A 428 -10.47 -11.30 0.49
C THR A 428 -9.65 -10.17 1.09
N LEU A 429 -8.82 -9.50 0.29
CA LEU A 429 -8.08 -8.34 0.73
C LEU A 429 -9.03 -7.19 1.14
N VAL A 430 -10.07 -6.93 0.33
CA VAL A 430 -11.10 -5.91 0.64
C VAL A 430 -11.84 -6.23 1.93
N GLU A 431 -12.17 -7.49 2.20
CA GLU A 431 -12.82 -7.94 3.43
C GLU A 431 -11.92 -7.77 4.66
N ASN A 432 -10.63 -8.09 4.52
CA ASN A 432 -9.70 -8.11 5.64
C ASN A 432 -9.32 -6.72 6.15
N TYR A 433 -9.40 -5.70 5.31
CA TYR A 433 -8.99 -4.34 5.67
C TYR A 433 -10.16 -3.49 6.16
N PRO A 434 -9.97 -2.64 7.20
CA PRO A 434 -10.87 -1.53 7.43
C PRO A 434 -10.99 -0.69 6.16
N ARG A 435 -12.22 -0.39 5.74
CA ARG A 435 -12.48 0.27 4.44
C ARG A 435 -11.66 1.54 4.23
N ASN A 436 -11.62 2.44 5.23
CA ASN A 436 -10.86 3.68 5.10
C ASN A 436 -9.36 3.41 4.98
N PHE A 437 -8.82 2.48 5.76
CA PHE A 437 -7.41 2.11 5.66
C PHE A 437 -7.04 1.59 4.26
N LEU A 438 -7.86 0.71 3.67
CA LEU A 438 -7.64 0.21 2.31
C LEU A 438 -7.68 1.34 1.27
N LEU A 439 -8.65 2.25 1.42
CA LEU A 439 -8.80 3.40 0.52
C LEU A 439 -7.66 4.43 0.68
N ASP A 440 -6.94 4.39 1.80
CA ASP A 440 -5.79 5.23 2.09
C ASP A 440 -4.44 4.56 1.77
N CYS A 441 -4.43 3.27 1.40
CA CYS A 441 -3.23 2.61 0.94
C CYS A 441 -2.73 3.21 -0.38
N LEU A 442 -1.41 3.37 -0.50
CA LEU A 442 -0.75 3.89 -1.70
C LEU A 442 -0.52 2.74 -2.68
N ASN A 443 -1.32 2.66 -3.73
CA ASN A 443 -1.22 1.62 -4.76
C ASN A 443 -0.05 1.91 -5.70
N ASN A 444 0.81 0.94 -5.95
CA ASN A 444 1.97 1.07 -6.84
C ASN A 444 2.08 -0.12 -7.81
N LEU A 445 2.56 0.12 -9.03
CA LEU A 445 2.96 -0.93 -9.98
C LEU A 445 4.46 -1.14 -9.98
N GLY A 446 5.23 -0.07 -9.87
CA GLY A 446 6.66 -0.02 -9.73
C GLY A 446 7.06 0.84 -8.53
N THR A 447 8.24 0.56 -7.97
CA THR A 447 8.94 1.38 -6.97
C THR A 447 10.43 1.30 -7.21
N HIS A 448 11.21 2.08 -6.46
CA HIS A 448 12.67 2.00 -6.48
C HIS A 448 13.24 0.64 -6.00
N ASP A 449 12.43 -0.21 -5.36
CA ASP A 449 12.80 -1.54 -4.86
C ASP A 449 12.33 -2.69 -5.73
N THR A 450 11.54 -2.40 -6.76
CA THR A 450 10.94 -3.43 -7.61
C THR A 450 11.39 -3.29 -9.06
N GLU A 451 11.31 -4.39 -9.80
CA GLU A 451 11.49 -4.35 -11.25
C GLU A 451 10.42 -3.45 -11.90
N ARG A 452 10.78 -2.80 -13.00
CA ARG A 452 9.88 -1.93 -13.78
C ARG A 452 8.70 -2.72 -14.34
N ILE A 453 7.51 -2.13 -14.30
CA ILE A 453 6.28 -2.80 -14.72
C ILE A 453 6.34 -3.26 -16.18
N LEU A 454 6.95 -2.49 -17.08
CA LEU A 454 7.12 -2.88 -18.49
C LEU A 454 8.00 -4.14 -18.62
N THR A 455 9.06 -4.25 -17.83
CA THR A 455 9.94 -5.43 -17.78
C THR A 455 9.20 -6.64 -17.24
N VAL A 456 8.47 -6.49 -16.14
CA VAL A 456 7.69 -7.59 -15.50
C VAL A 456 6.58 -8.11 -16.41
N LEU A 457 6.02 -7.26 -17.28
CA LEU A 457 5.00 -7.61 -18.27
C LEU A 457 5.60 -7.92 -19.66
N ASN A 458 6.85 -8.39 -19.71
CA ASN A 458 7.52 -8.86 -20.92
C ASN A 458 7.52 -7.83 -22.08
N GLN A 459 7.78 -6.56 -21.76
CA GLN A 459 7.80 -5.41 -22.70
C GLN A 459 6.46 -5.20 -23.43
N SER A 460 5.36 -5.71 -22.88
CA SER A 460 4.03 -5.58 -23.48
C SER A 460 3.38 -4.23 -23.09
N VAL A 461 3.51 -3.23 -23.94
CA VAL A 461 2.84 -1.93 -23.77
C VAL A 461 1.31 -2.08 -23.61
N PRO A 462 0.60 -2.96 -24.34
CA PRO A 462 -0.81 -3.19 -24.10
C PRO A 462 -1.14 -3.67 -22.67
N LEU A 463 -0.35 -4.60 -22.10
CA LEU A 463 -0.54 -5.05 -20.72
C LEU A 463 -0.22 -3.96 -19.71
N VAL A 464 0.78 -3.12 -19.96
CA VAL A 464 1.08 -1.95 -19.09
C VAL A 464 -0.09 -0.96 -19.10
N LYS A 465 -0.75 -0.73 -20.23
CA LYS A 465 -1.96 0.10 -20.30
C LYS A 465 -3.11 -0.48 -19.46
N ILE A 466 -3.27 -1.80 -19.45
CA ILE A 466 -4.23 -2.48 -18.56
C ILE A 466 -3.81 -2.34 -17.10
N ALA A 467 -2.50 -2.48 -16.79
CA ALA A 467 -1.99 -2.30 -15.44
C ALA A 467 -2.30 -0.90 -14.90
N PHE A 468 -2.11 0.15 -15.70
CA PHE A 468 -2.51 1.51 -15.32
C PHE A 468 -4.03 1.64 -15.14
N ALA A 469 -4.84 1.04 -16.02
CA ALA A 469 -6.29 1.02 -15.84
C ALA A 469 -6.67 0.41 -14.48
N LEU A 470 -6.06 -0.72 -14.11
CA LEU A 470 -6.26 -1.36 -12.81
C LEU A 470 -5.76 -0.48 -11.66
N LEU A 471 -4.57 0.11 -11.75
CA LEU A 471 -4.00 0.99 -10.72
C LEU A 471 -4.97 2.10 -10.30
N PHE A 472 -5.62 2.74 -11.28
CA PHE A 472 -6.53 3.87 -11.02
C PHE A 472 -7.94 3.44 -10.62
N ASN A 473 -8.35 2.20 -10.92
CA ASN A 473 -9.70 1.70 -10.60
C ASN A 473 -9.75 0.84 -9.34
N LEU A 474 -8.63 0.28 -8.87
CA LEU A 474 -8.55 -0.46 -7.61
C LEU A 474 -8.79 0.45 -6.39
N PRO A 475 -9.30 -0.10 -5.24
CA PRO A 475 -9.41 0.68 -4.02
C PRO A 475 -8.03 1.13 -3.54
N GLY A 476 -7.91 2.40 -3.14
CA GLY A 476 -6.65 3.01 -2.72
C GLY A 476 -6.29 4.25 -3.55
N ILE A 477 -5.10 4.79 -3.29
CA ILE A 477 -4.56 5.99 -3.93
C ILE A 477 -3.53 5.57 -4.98
N PRO A 478 -3.70 5.88 -6.27
CA PRO A 478 -2.74 5.51 -7.30
C PRO A 478 -1.42 6.28 -7.15
N CYS A 479 -0.31 5.56 -7.28
CA CYS A 479 1.04 6.10 -7.30
C CYS A 479 1.79 5.59 -8.52
N VAL A 480 2.21 6.47 -9.39
CA VAL A 480 3.03 6.17 -10.56
C VAL A 480 4.51 6.35 -10.19
N TYR A 481 5.32 5.33 -10.39
CA TYR A 481 6.76 5.43 -10.23
C TYR A 481 7.36 6.12 -11.45
N TYR A 482 8.21 7.13 -11.24
CA TYR A 482 8.77 7.94 -12.33
C TYR A 482 9.31 7.07 -13.47
N GLY A 483 8.93 7.39 -14.69
CA GLY A 483 9.39 6.68 -15.88
C GLY A 483 8.56 5.46 -16.29
N ASP A 484 7.69 4.91 -15.43
CA ASP A 484 6.80 3.81 -15.84
C ASP A 484 5.84 4.28 -16.94
N GLU A 485 5.33 5.52 -16.84
CA GLU A 485 4.51 6.17 -17.86
C GLU A 485 5.29 6.57 -19.12
N ALA A 486 6.61 6.65 -19.00
CA ALA A 486 7.51 6.91 -20.14
C ALA A 486 7.98 5.63 -20.82
N GLY A 487 7.65 4.45 -20.27
CA GLY A 487 8.06 3.15 -20.80
C GLY A 487 9.49 2.77 -20.42
N VAL A 488 10.00 3.24 -19.29
CA VAL A 488 11.32 2.86 -18.78
C VAL A 488 11.32 1.38 -18.41
N GLU A 489 12.30 0.67 -18.94
CA GLU A 489 12.61 -0.71 -18.59
C GLU A 489 13.64 -0.77 -17.45
N GLY A 490 13.71 -1.90 -16.77
CA GLY A 490 14.75 -2.18 -15.79
C GLY A 490 14.43 -3.40 -14.94
N GLY A 491 15.44 -4.22 -14.71
CA GLY A 491 15.38 -5.35 -13.79
C GLY A 491 15.48 -4.91 -12.32
N LYS A 492 16.13 -5.73 -11.50
CA LYS A 492 16.37 -5.42 -10.09
C LYS A 492 17.30 -4.21 -9.94
N ASP A 493 17.30 -3.62 -8.75
CA ASP A 493 18.25 -2.59 -8.33
C ASP A 493 19.69 -2.94 -8.74
N PRO A 494 20.45 -2.01 -9.40
CA PRO A 494 20.12 -0.63 -9.70
C PRO A 494 19.42 -0.39 -11.05
N ASP A 495 19.19 -1.43 -11.90
CA ASP A 495 18.70 -1.28 -13.27
C ASP A 495 17.28 -0.67 -13.35
N ASN A 496 16.45 -0.85 -12.31
CA ASN A 496 15.14 -0.19 -12.18
C ASN A 496 15.21 1.32 -11.92
N ARG A 497 16.41 1.88 -11.66
CA ARG A 497 16.66 3.29 -11.33
C ARG A 497 17.36 4.03 -12.46
N ARG A 498 17.02 3.72 -13.73
CA ARG A 498 17.52 4.45 -14.91
C ARG A 498 17.05 5.90 -14.89
N TYR A 499 17.82 6.76 -15.56
CA TYR A 499 17.42 8.16 -15.72
C TYR A 499 16.16 8.29 -16.56
N PHE A 500 15.35 9.32 -16.28
CA PHE A 500 14.13 9.57 -17.03
C PHE A 500 14.44 9.96 -18.49
N PRO A 501 13.82 9.33 -19.49
CA PRO A 501 14.17 9.49 -20.91
C PRO A 501 13.52 10.73 -21.52
N TRP A 502 13.88 11.93 -21.03
CA TRP A 502 13.31 13.19 -21.53
C TRP A 502 13.45 13.35 -23.03
N GLY A 503 12.32 13.55 -23.73
CA GLY A 503 12.24 13.67 -25.17
C GLY A 503 12.08 12.34 -25.91
N HIS A 504 12.09 11.21 -25.19
CA HIS A 504 11.96 9.85 -25.74
C HIS A 504 10.87 9.03 -25.03
N GLU A 505 9.92 9.74 -24.40
CA GLU A 505 8.85 9.12 -23.61
C GLU A 505 7.86 8.36 -24.49
N ASN A 506 7.27 7.29 -23.95
CA ASN A 506 6.20 6.55 -24.61
C ASN A 506 4.88 7.35 -24.54
N ALA A 507 4.52 7.99 -25.65
CA ALA A 507 3.33 8.85 -25.73
C ALA A 507 2.01 8.11 -25.48
N GLU A 508 1.93 6.79 -25.73
CA GLU A 508 0.72 6.01 -25.48
C GLU A 508 0.51 5.79 -23.97
N LEU A 509 1.59 5.46 -23.26
CA LEU A 509 1.53 5.26 -21.80
C LEU A 509 1.24 6.58 -21.08
N GLN A 510 1.86 7.69 -21.51
CA GLN A 510 1.55 9.01 -20.94
C GLN A 510 0.07 9.37 -21.11
N LYS A 511 -0.48 9.18 -22.32
CA LYS A 511 -1.92 9.41 -22.57
C LYS A 511 -2.80 8.50 -21.72
N THR A 512 -2.36 7.26 -21.48
CA THR A 512 -3.09 6.31 -20.64
C THR A 512 -3.15 6.78 -19.18
N VAL A 513 -2.01 7.23 -18.62
CA VAL A 513 -1.95 7.75 -17.26
C VAL A 513 -2.81 9.00 -17.12
N HIS A 514 -2.65 9.97 -18.03
CA HIS A 514 -3.47 11.19 -18.04
C HIS A 514 -4.97 10.87 -18.10
N TYR A 515 -5.40 10.02 -19.04
CA TYR A 515 -6.80 9.61 -19.18
C TYR A 515 -7.37 9.04 -17.87
N TRP A 516 -6.64 8.15 -17.21
CA TRP A 516 -7.11 7.56 -15.95
C TRP A 516 -7.07 8.52 -14.76
N ALA A 517 -6.12 9.45 -14.76
CA ALA A 517 -6.09 10.52 -13.77
C ALA A 517 -7.34 11.42 -13.87
N ASP A 518 -7.73 11.81 -15.08
CA ASP A 518 -8.94 12.61 -15.31
C ASP A 518 -10.21 11.84 -14.89
N ILE A 519 -10.35 10.58 -15.33
CA ILE A 519 -11.46 9.72 -14.92
C ILE A 519 -11.57 9.60 -13.40
N ARG A 520 -10.44 9.44 -12.69
CA ARG A 520 -10.47 9.37 -11.23
C ARG A 520 -10.94 10.67 -10.58
N GLN A 521 -10.57 11.81 -11.12
CA GLN A 521 -11.03 13.11 -10.58
C GLN A 521 -12.56 13.26 -10.71
N GLU A 522 -13.14 12.77 -11.79
CA GLU A 522 -14.58 12.91 -12.08
C GLU A 522 -15.43 11.85 -11.34
N CYS A 523 -14.91 10.64 -11.09
CA CYS A 523 -15.67 9.52 -10.58
C CYS A 523 -15.52 9.32 -9.07
N GLU A 524 -16.51 9.71 -8.28
CA GLU A 524 -16.54 9.52 -6.82
C GLU A 524 -16.45 8.05 -6.41
N SER A 525 -17.08 7.14 -7.19
CA SER A 525 -17.01 5.71 -6.92
C SER A 525 -15.58 5.15 -6.96
N LEU A 526 -14.67 5.72 -7.74
CA LEU A 526 -13.24 5.30 -7.75
C LEU A 526 -12.51 5.73 -6.48
N LYS A 527 -12.94 6.81 -5.84
CA LYS A 527 -12.35 7.38 -4.62
C LYS A 527 -12.92 6.76 -3.35
N GLU A 528 -14.25 6.61 -3.30
CA GLU A 528 -15.00 6.21 -2.10
C GLU A 528 -15.80 4.91 -2.27
N GLY A 529 -15.85 4.33 -3.48
CA GLY A 529 -16.72 3.20 -3.76
C GLY A 529 -16.37 1.91 -3.03
N GLN A 530 -17.35 1.08 -2.79
CA GLN A 530 -17.18 -0.32 -2.50
C GLN A 530 -16.63 -1.05 -3.73
N THR A 531 -16.12 -2.25 -3.54
CA THR A 531 -15.53 -3.06 -4.61
C THR A 531 -16.37 -4.31 -4.84
N GLY A 532 -16.75 -4.55 -6.09
CA GLY A 532 -17.38 -5.77 -6.55
C GLY A 532 -16.64 -6.33 -7.76
N ILE A 533 -16.85 -7.60 -8.03
CA ILE A 533 -16.23 -8.32 -9.14
C ILE A 533 -17.31 -8.95 -10.01
N MET A 534 -17.08 -8.90 -11.33
CA MET A 534 -17.80 -9.68 -12.32
C MET A 534 -16.81 -10.54 -13.10
N ILE A 535 -17.16 -11.78 -13.32
CA ILE A 535 -16.43 -12.68 -14.22
C ILE A 535 -17.37 -13.04 -15.39
N ALA A 536 -16.93 -12.85 -16.62
CA ALA A 536 -17.66 -13.24 -17.80
C ALA A 536 -16.98 -14.44 -18.46
N GLY A 537 -17.58 -15.62 -18.33
CA GLY A 537 -16.95 -16.88 -18.69
C GLY A 537 -15.61 -17.04 -17.95
N ASN A 538 -14.56 -17.41 -18.68
CA ASN A 538 -13.18 -17.42 -18.16
C ASN A 538 -12.29 -16.42 -18.90
N GLU A 539 -12.88 -15.40 -19.53
CA GLU A 539 -12.19 -14.56 -20.50
C GLU A 539 -12.09 -13.09 -20.09
N VAL A 540 -13.08 -12.55 -19.35
CA VAL A 540 -13.16 -11.14 -19.00
C VAL A 540 -13.38 -10.96 -17.50
N LEU A 541 -12.51 -10.14 -16.88
CA LEU A 541 -12.69 -9.65 -15.53
C LEU A 541 -13.40 -8.29 -15.58
N GLY A 542 -14.43 -8.09 -14.76
CA GLY A 542 -15.06 -6.82 -14.49
C GLY A 542 -14.74 -6.36 -13.07
N LEU A 543 -14.06 -5.23 -12.93
CA LEU A 543 -13.87 -4.55 -11.66
C LEU A 543 -14.96 -3.49 -11.52
N ILE A 544 -15.75 -3.58 -10.45
CA ILE A 544 -16.87 -2.71 -10.16
C ILE A 544 -16.54 -1.85 -8.95
N ARG A 545 -16.73 -0.54 -9.06
CA ARG A 545 -16.68 0.39 -7.93
C ARG A 545 -18.01 1.09 -7.81
N TYR A 546 -18.61 1.12 -6.61
CA TYR A 546 -19.94 1.67 -6.43
C TYR A 546 -20.14 2.37 -5.08
N THR A 547 -20.89 3.45 -5.10
CA THR A 547 -21.46 4.15 -3.94
C THR A 547 -22.99 4.04 -4.00
N ALA A 548 -23.70 4.73 -3.12
CA ALA A 548 -25.16 4.83 -3.20
C ALA A 548 -25.64 5.46 -4.52
N ASP A 549 -24.87 6.41 -5.06
CA ASP A 549 -25.32 7.30 -6.14
C ASP A 549 -24.55 7.12 -7.45
N SER A 550 -23.43 6.42 -7.44
CA SER A 550 -22.58 6.24 -8.62
C SER A 550 -21.94 4.85 -8.67
N ALA A 551 -21.78 4.33 -9.88
CA ALA A 551 -21.04 3.09 -10.09
C ALA A 551 -20.22 3.16 -11.37
N THR A 552 -19.09 2.46 -11.36
CA THR A 552 -18.23 2.29 -12.53
C THR A 552 -17.93 0.82 -12.75
N LEU A 553 -17.76 0.45 -14.00
CA LEU A 553 -17.36 -0.89 -14.44
C LEU A 553 -16.15 -0.79 -15.36
N LEU A 554 -15.05 -1.41 -14.96
CA LEU A 554 -13.88 -1.61 -15.81
C LEU A 554 -13.85 -3.08 -16.25
N LEU A 555 -14.05 -3.33 -17.53
CA LEU A 555 -13.85 -4.65 -18.13
C LEU A 555 -12.42 -4.80 -18.60
N VAL A 556 -11.83 -5.96 -18.37
CA VAL A 556 -10.43 -6.30 -18.70
C VAL A 556 -10.41 -7.60 -19.51
N ASN A 557 -9.90 -7.53 -20.74
CA ASN A 557 -9.46 -8.69 -21.50
C ASN A 557 -7.93 -8.68 -21.55
N ARG A 558 -7.29 -9.57 -20.80
CA ARG A 558 -5.82 -9.73 -20.73
C ARG A 558 -5.25 -10.67 -21.79
N GLU A 559 -6.11 -11.33 -22.54
CA GLU A 559 -5.71 -12.37 -23.49
C GLU A 559 -5.47 -11.80 -24.88
N ASN A 560 -4.64 -12.49 -25.67
CA ASN A 560 -4.36 -12.15 -27.08
C ASN A 560 -5.46 -12.66 -28.04
N GLN A 561 -6.69 -12.68 -27.55
CA GLN A 561 -7.85 -13.15 -28.33
C GLN A 561 -9.06 -12.28 -28.05
N TYR A 562 -10.01 -12.26 -28.96
CA TYR A 562 -11.30 -11.65 -28.75
C TYR A 562 -12.08 -12.45 -27.69
N ALA A 563 -12.63 -11.77 -26.71
CA ALA A 563 -13.44 -12.35 -25.65
C ALA A 563 -14.89 -11.92 -25.77
N GLN A 564 -15.82 -12.81 -25.45
CA GLN A 564 -17.26 -12.54 -25.40
C GLN A 564 -17.67 -12.29 -23.94
N VAL A 565 -18.41 -11.23 -23.69
CA VAL A 565 -18.96 -10.95 -22.36
C VAL A 565 -20.28 -11.71 -22.22
N ARG A 566 -20.23 -12.89 -21.61
CA ARG A 566 -21.38 -13.80 -21.38
C ARG A 566 -21.14 -14.66 -20.14
N ASP A 567 -22.17 -15.39 -19.70
CA ASP A 567 -22.10 -16.29 -18.55
C ASP A 567 -21.55 -15.55 -17.30
N LEU A 568 -22.26 -14.49 -16.91
CA LEU A 568 -21.81 -13.57 -15.87
C LEU A 568 -21.94 -14.17 -14.48
N GLN A 569 -20.89 -14.06 -13.69
CA GLN A 569 -20.84 -14.39 -12.27
C GLN A 569 -20.45 -13.12 -11.51
N PHE A 570 -21.18 -12.82 -10.43
CA PHE A 570 -20.95 -11.64 -9.61
C PHE A 570 -20.51 -12.02 -8.20
N MET A 571 -19.57 -11.27 -7.65
CA MET A 571 -19.11 -11.40 -6.28
C MET A 571 -19.18 -10.02 -5.60
N HIS A 572 -19.87 -9.94 -4.48
CA HIS A 572 -20.06 -8.71 -3.69
C HIS A 572 -20.61 -7.53 -4.54
N VAL A 573 -21.68 -7.77 -5.28
CA VAL A 573 -22.37 -6.77 -6.11
C VAL A 573 -23.85 -6.79 -5.79
N PRO A 574 -24.50 -5.66 -5.48
CA PRO A 574 -25.95 -5.58 -5.25
C PRO A 574 -26.79 -6.07 -6.44
N ALA A 575 -27.91 -6.71 -6.19
CA ALA A 575 -28.73 -7.33 -7.25
C ALA A 575 -29.24 -6.32 -8.29
N SER A 576 -29.60 -5.12 -7.87
CA SER A 576 -30.01 -4.04 -8.76
C SER A 576 -28.88 -3.62 -9.71
N LEU A 577 -27.64 -3.56 -9.20
CA LEU A 577 -26.47 -3.23 -10.00
C LEU A 577 -26.09 -4.37 -10.96
N GLN A 578 -26.25 -5.64 -10.53
CA GLN A 578 -26.05 -6.79 -11.42
C GLN A 578 -26.95 -6.69 -12.66
N GLN A 579 -28.24 -6.43 -12.48
CA GLN A 579 -29.21 -6.29 -13.59
C GLN A 579 -28.85 -5.13 -14.53
N ALA A 580 -28.37 -3.99 -13.98
CA ALA A 580 -27.92 -2.86 -14.79
C ALA A 580 -26.69 -3.22 -15.63
N ILE A 581 -25.73 -3.93 -15.04
CA ILE A 581 -24.53 -4.39 -15.72
C ILE A 581 -24.89 -5.41 -16.81
N GLU A 582 -25.73 -6.41 -16.52
CA GLU A 582 -26.19 -7.42 -17.50
C GLU A 582 -26.76 -6.78 -18.76
N LYS A 583 -27.64 -5.79 -18.58
CA LYS A 583 -28.22 -5.04 -19.70
C LYS A 583 -27.16 -4.25 -20.48
N ARG A 584 -26.16 -3.71 -19.78
CA ARG A 584 -25.13 -2.85 -20.39
C ARG A 584 -24.12 -3.63 -21.20
N VAL A 585 -23.78 -4.86 -20.77
CA VAL A 585 -22.74 -5.68 -21.41
C VAL A 585 -23.28 -6.76 -22.36
N ALA A 586 -24.61 -6.86 -22.50
CA ALA A 586 -25.26 -7.85 -23.35
C ALA A 586 -24.72 -7.80 -24.80
N GLY A 587 -24.19 -8.92 -25.29
CA GLY A 587 -23.62 -9.05 -26.63
C GLY A 587 -22.28 -8.33 -26.87
N LEU A 588 -21.66 -7.81 -25.81
CA LEU A 588 -20.38 -7.11 -25.91
C LEU A 588 -19.25 -8.10 -26.27
N ARG A 589 -18.38 -7.66 -27.17
CA ARG A 589 -17.13 -8.34 -27.52
C ARG A 589 -15.94 -7.45 -27.23
N MET A 590 -14.95 -7.99 -26.52
CA MET A 590 -13.71 -7.30 -26.16
C MET A 590 -12.61 -7.68 -27.13
N ALA A 591 -11.85 -6.70 -27.60
CA ALA A 591 -10.66 -6.94 -28.40
C ALA A 591 -9.50 -7.49 -27.52
N PRO A 592 -8.48 -8.11 -28.13
CA PRO A 592 -7.28 -8.55 -27.42
C PRO A 592 -6.61 -7.43 -26.63
N PHE A 593 -6.12 -7.73 -25.42
CA PHE A 593 -5.37 -6.80 -24.57
C PHE A 593 -6.01 -5.43 -24.43
N THR A 594 -7.31 -5.40 -24.10
CA THR A 594 -8.05 -4.13 -23.97
C THR A 594 -8.81 -4.02 -22.65
N THR A 595 -9.08 -2.78 -22.31
CA THR A 595 -10.03 -2.42 -21.27
C THR A 595 -11.22 -1.68 -21.86
N ARG A 596 -12.37 -1.77 -21.16
CA ARG A 596 -13.54 -0.93 -21.44
C ARG A 596 -14.08 -0.39 -20.15
N PHE A 597 -14.08 0.93 -20.02
CA PHE A 597 -14.63 1.63 -18.88
C PHE A 597 -16.06 2.12 -19.18
N THR A 598 -16.92 2.08 -18.18
CA THR A 598 -18.29 2.56 -18.28
C THR A 598 -18.73 3.09 -16.91
N GLU A 599 -19.27 4.29 -16.90
CA GLU A 599 -20.07 4.77 -15.78
C GLU A 599 -21.49 4.23 -15.91
N LEU A 600 -22.05 3.82 -14.78
CA LEU A 600 -23.40 3.29 -14.68
C LEU A 600 -24.28 4.30 -13.96
N ASN A 601 -25.35 4.73 -14.59
CA ASN A 601 -26.35 5.58 -13.95
C ASN A 601 -27.13 4.74 -12.94
N VAL A 602 -26.91 5.00 -11.69
CA VAL A 602 -27.57 4.32 -10.58
C VAL A 602 -28.55 5.27 -9.92
N ILE A 603 -29.72 5.41 -10.53
CA ILE A 603 -30.85 6.03 -9.82
C ILE A 603 -31.41 4.94 -8.91
N SER A 604 -31.12 5.05 -7.60
CA SER A 604 -31.54 4.18 -6.50
C SER A 604 -31.01 2.72 -6.48
N ILE A 605 -29.74 2.52 -6.11
CA ILE A 605 -29.26 1.20 -5.67
C ILE A 605 -29.81 0.82 -4.28
N MET A 606 -30.22 1.81 -3.46
CA MET A 606 -30.58 1.64 -2.05
C MET A 606 -32.10 1.48 -1.79
N ALA A 607 -32.94 1.56 -2.80
CA ALA A 607 -34.39 1.44 -2.57
C ALA A 607 -34.88 -0.02 -2.34
N ASP A 608 -34.03 -1.02 -2.61
CA ASP A 608 -34.39 -2.44 -2.51
C ASP A 608 -33.77 -3.18 -1.31
N GLU A 609 -32.92 -2.51 -0.51
CA GLU A 609 -32.33 -3.14 0.68
C GLU A 609 -33.10 -2.89 1.98
N ASP A 610 -34.14 -2.02 1.97
CA ASP A 610 -35.01 -1.70 3.11
C ASP A 610 -36.41 -2.33 3.03
N ASN A 611 -36.63 -3.34 2.17
CA ASN A 611 -37.89 -4.10 2.13
C ASN A 611 -37.66 -5.59 2.34
#